data_914bf21f95f6ee23e14e79ccec325c97
#
_entry.id   914bf21f95f6ee23e14e79ccec325c97
#
_cell.length_a   1.000
_cell.length_b   1.000
_cell.length_c   1.000
_cell.angle_alpha   90.00
_cell.angle_beta   90.00
_cell.angle_gamma   90.00
#
_symmetry.space_group_name_H-M   'P 1'
#
loop_
_entity.id
_entity.type
_entity.pdbx_description
1 polymer ?
#
loop_
_entity_poly.entity_id
_entity_poly.type
_entity_poly.pdbx_seq_one_letter_code
_entity_poly.pdbx_strand_id
1 'polypeptide(L)'
;MPHVKLPDAELDVMSYLWRQGPASVREIKEHLQPIRPMAHGSVVTLLKRLDAKGQVTREKAKQSKVFVYRATGSPRPTYRKLVKNLM
;
A
#
# COMPACT_ATOMS: atom_id res chain seq x y z
N MET A 1 0.33 -3.13 21.83
CA MET A 1 0.55 -3.80 20.56
C MET A 1 1.23 -2.89 19.58
N PRO A 2 2.40 -3.23 19.21
CA PRO A 2 3.16 -2.34 18.35
C PRO A 2 2.79 -2.38 16.88
N HIS A 3 2.04 -3.36 16.44
CA HIS A 3 1.73 -3.43 15.02
C HIS A 3 0.25 -3.21 14.76
N VAL A 4 -0.01 -2.64 13.60
CA VAL A 4 -1.37 -2.38 13.15
C VAL A 4 -1.83 -3.58 12.32
N LYS A 5 -2.99 -4.11 12.66
CA LYS A 5 -3.57 -5.19 11.90
C LYS A 5 -4.42 -4.58 10.78
N LEU A 6 -4.11 -4.91 9.55
CA LEU A 6 -4.84 -4.38 8.42
C LEU A 6 -5.90 -5.37 7.94
N PRO A 7 -7.07 -4.87 7.53
CA PRO A 7 -8.06 -5.71 6.86
C PRO A 7 -7.44 -6.39 5.63
N ASP A 8 -7.98 -7.54 5.25
CA ASP A 8 -7.43 -8.29 4.14
C ASP A 8 -7.31 -7.49 2.85
N ALA A 9 -8.30 -6.68 2.54
CA ALA A 9 -8.26 -5.87 1.32
C ALA A 9 -7.13 -4.86 1.35
N GLU A 10 -6.93 -4.22 2.50
CA GLU A 10 -5.84 -3.26 2.65
C GLU A 10 -4.50 -3.95 2.58
N LEU A 11 -4.41 -5.13 3.16
CA LEU A 11 -3.17 -5.89 3.12
C LEU A 11 -2.82 -6.33 1.69
N ASP A 12 -3.82 -6.68 0.90
CA ASP A 12 -3.60 -7.01 -0.51
C ASP A 12 -2.99 -5.84 -1.26
N VAL A 13 -3.47 -4.63 -1.01
CA VAL A 13 -2.92 -3.43 -1.63
C VAL A 13 -1.48 -3.22 -1.18
N MET A 14 -1.23 -3.34 0.11
CA MET A 14 0.12 -3.15 0.63
C MET A 14 1.09 -4.17 0.08
N SER A 15 0.67 -5.43 -0.01
CA SER A 15 1.53 -6.48 -0.57
C SER A 15 1.95 -6.15 -2.00
N TYR A 16 1.02 -5.63 -2.77
CA TYR A 16 1.33 -5.23 -4.14
C TYR A 16 2.36 -4.10 -4.17
N LEU A 17 2.14 -3.07 -3.34
CA LEU A 17 3.04 -1.93 -3.30
C LEU A 17 4.43 -2.32 -2.80
N TRP A 18 4.50 -3.23 -1.84
CA TRP A 18 5.80 -3.70 -1.35
C TRP A 18 6.59 -4.42 -2.42
N ARG A 19 5.90 -5.17 -3.29
CA ARG A 19 6.56 -5.96 -4.31
C ARG A 19 6.86 -5.17 -5.58
N GLN A 20 5.92 -4.33 -5.99
CA GLN A 20 6.02 -3.63 -7.27
C GLN A 20 6.50 -2.19 -7.15
N GLY A 21 6.41 -1.62 -5.96
CA GLY A 21 6.75 -0.22 -5.78
C GLY A 21 5.55 0.69 -6.03
N PRO A 22 5.78 1.97 -6.21
CA PRO A 22 4.69 2.93 -6.38
C PRO A 22 3.78 2.57 -7.55
N ALA A 23 2.49 2.76 -7.37
CA ALA A 23 1.50 2.40 -8.37
C ALA A 23 0.31 3.36 -8.31
N SER A 24 -0.34 3.53 -9.44
CA SER A 24 -1.55 4.35 -9.52
C SER A 24 -2.76 3.54 -9.03
N VAL A 25 -3.87 4.25 -8.82
CA VAL A 25 -5.12 3.58 -8.45
C VAL A 25 -5.50 2.55 -9.52
N ARG A 26 -5.35 2.92 -10.78
CA ARG A 26 -5.69 2.02 -11.87
C ARG A 26 -4.86 0.75 -11.84
N GLU A 27 -3.56 0.88 -11.62
CA GLU A 27 -2.68 -0.27 -11.56
C GLU A 27 -3.04 -1.19 -10.40
N ILE A 28 -3.33 -0.58 -9.25
CA ILE A 28 -3.72 -1.32 -8.07
C ILE A 28 -5.03 -2.05 -8.32
N LYS A 29 -5.99 -1.36 -8.94
CA LYS A 29 -7.28 -1.97 -9.25
C LYS A 29 -7.11 -3.15 -10.19
N GLU A 30 -6.28 -3.01 -11.20
CA GLU A 30 -6.05 -4.09 -12.15
C GLU A 30 -5.40 -5.30 -11.47
N HIS A 31 -4.48 -5.04 -10.56
CA HIS A 31 -3.86 -6.13 -9.81
C HIS A 31 -4.88 -6.87 -8.95
N LEU A 32 -5.80 -6.15 -8.33
CA LEU A 32 -6.77 -6.76 -7.45
C LEU A 32 -7.89 -7.48 -8.18
N GLN A 33 -8.07 -7.19 -9.46
CA GLN A 33 -9.19 -7.73 -10.22
C GLN A 33 -9.34 -9.25 -10.11
N PRO A 34 -8.29 -10.04 -10.30
CA PRO A 34 -8.41 -11.49 -10.17
C PRO A 34 -8.51 -12.01 -8.75
N ILE A 35 -8.06 -11.21 -7.79
CA ILE A 35 -8.04 -11.62 -6.39
C ILE A 35 -9.30 -11.16 -5.68
N ARG A 36 -9.65 -9.91 -5.89
CA ARG A 36 -10.71 -9.24 -5.16
C ARG A 36 -11.28 -8.12 -6.03
N PRO A 37 -12.17 -8.46 -6.97
CA PRO A 37 -12.72 -7.44 -7.86
C PRO A 37 -13.45 -6.37 -7.06
N MET A 38 -13.17 -5.12 -7.38
CA MET A 38 -13.86 -4.02 -6.71
C MET A 38 -13.87 -2.80 -7.60
N ALA A 39 -14.82 -1.91 -7.33
CA ALA A 39 -14.98 -0.69 -8.08
C ALA A 39 -13.83 0.27 -7.80
N HIS A 40 -13.65 1.19 -8.74
CA HIS A 40 -12.61 2.21 -8.60
C HIS A 40 -12.74 2.98 -7.29
N GLY A 41 -13.96 3.39 -6.94
CA GLY A 41 -14.19 4.12 -5.69
C GLY A 41 -13.81 3.33 -4.45
N SER A 42 -14.01 2.01 -4.49
CA SER A 42 -13.64 1.16 -3.37
C SER A 42 -12.12 1.13 -3.20
N VAL A 43 -11.40 1.05 -4.29
CA VAL A 43 -9.93 1.07 -4.24
C VAL A 43 -9.45 2.41 -3.68
N VAL A 44 -10.04 3.50 -4.13
CA VAL A 44 -9.69 4.83 -3.62
C VAL A 44 -9.94 4.91 -2.12
N THR A 45 -11.05 4.35 -1.66
CA THR A 45 -11.36 4.34 -0.23
C THR A 45 -10.31 3.57 0.56
N LEU A 46 -9.89 2.42 0.05
CA LEU A 46 -8.83 1.65 0.71
C LEU A 46 -7.55 2.47 0.82
N LEU A 47 -7.19 3.14 -0.25
CA LEU A 47 -5.96 3.93 -0.26
C LEU A 47 -6.06 5.12 0.69
N LYS A 48 -7.22 5.73 0.79
CA LYS A 48 -7.42 6.82 1.75
C LYS A 48 -7.28 6.34 3.18
N ARG A 49 -7.77 5.14 3.47
CA ARG A 49 -7.64 4.56 4.79
C ARG A 49 -6.18 4.25 5.12
N LEU A 50 -5.46 3.71 4.15
CA LEU A 50 -4.04 3.41 4.32
C LEU A 50 -3.24 4.70 4.51
N ASP A 51 -3.59 5.75 3.79
CA ASP A 51 -2.94 7.04 3.94
C ASP A 51 -3.19 7.59 5.35
N ALA A 52 -4.42 7.48 5.83
CA ALA A 52 -4.76 7.95 7.18
C ALA A 52 -4.00 7.17 8.26
N LYS A 53 -3.69 5.92 7.99
CA LYS A 53 -2.93 5.08 8.91
C LYS A 53 -1.42 5.28 8.77
N GLY A 54 -0.99 6.13 7.83
CA GLY A 54 0.43 6.36 7.61
C GLY A 54 1.13 5.23 6.89
N GLN A 55 0.39 4.34 6.22
CA GLN A 55 0.97 3.19 5.54
C GLN A 55 1.38 3.50 4.11
N VAL A 56 0.78 4.50 3.50
CA VAL A 56 1.13 4.91 2.14
C VAL A 56 1.23 6.41 2.06
N THR A 57 1.96 6.90 1.07
CA THR A 57 1.97 8.31 0.73
C THR A 57 1.54 8.45 -0.72
N ARG A 58 0.94 9.59 -1.02
CA ARG A 58 0.47 9.88 -2.36
C ARG A 58 1.40 10.92 -3.00
N GLU A 59 1.85 10.62 -4.20
CA GLU A 59 2.72 11.51 -4.94
C GLU A 59 2.16 11.70 -6.34
N LYS A 60 2.36 12.88 -6.89
CA LYS A 60 1.96 13.15 -8.26
C LYS A 60 3.09 12.72 -9.19
N ALA A 61 2.75 11.95 -10.22
CA ALA A 61 3.75 11.53 -11.20
C ALA A 61 4.29 12.75 -11.93
N LYS A 62 5.59 12.75 -12.21
CA LYS A 62 6.28 13.92 -12.71
C LYS A 62 5.70 14.48 -14.01
N GLN A 63 5.33 13.62 -14.93
CA GLN A 63 4.89 14.07 -16.25
C GLN A 63 3.44 13.72 -16.50
N SER A 64 2.65 13.63 -15.44
CA SER A 64 1.27 13.20 -15.56
C SER A 64 0.47 13.84 -14.45
N LYS A 65 -0.84 13.91 -14.66
CA LYS A 65 -1.74 14.36 -13.61
C LYS A 65 -2.17 13.21 -12.71
N VAL A 66 -1.64 12.04 -12.95
CA VAL A 66 -2.00 10.84 -12.21
C VAL A 66 -1.22 10.78 -10.90
N PHE A 67 -1.91 10.47 -9.82
CA PHE A 67 -1.25 10.23 -8.54
C PHE A 67 -0.83 8.78 -8.42
N VAL A 68 0.32 8.57 -7.80
CA VAL A 68 0.78 7.22 -7.47
C VAL A 68 0.87 7.11 -5.97
N TYR A 69 0.69 5.90 -5.47
CA TYR A 69 0.76 5.61 -4.05
C TYR A 69 1.98 4.75 -3.78
N ARG A 70 2.68 5.08 -2.73
CA ARG A 70 3.91 4.41 -2.35
C ARG A 70 3.78 3.92 -0.91
N ALA A 71 4.23 2.69 -0.66
CA ALA A 71 4.28 2.18 0.71
C ALA A 71 5.34 2.96 1.49
N THR A 72 5.01 3.34 2.73
CA THR A 72 5.91 4.15 3.54
C THR A 72 6.94 3.32 4.29
N GLY A 73 6.73 2.01 4.40
CA GLY A 73 7.63 1.17 5.14
C GLY A 73 7.74 -0.22 4.53
N SER A 74 8.55 -1.04 5.17
CA SER A 74 8.76 -2.40 4.72
C SER A 74 7.65 -3.30 5.26
N PRO A 75 7.48 -4.48 4.66
CA PRO A 75 6.46 -5.42 5.13
C PRO A 75 6.71 -5.97 6.53
N ARG A 76 7.92 -5.85 7.04
CA ARG A 76 8.24 -6.41 8.36
C ARG A 76 9.05 -5.42 9.19
N PRO A 77 8.45 -4.32 9.60
CA PRO A 77 9.21 -3.35 10.38
C PRO A 77 9.74 -3.92 11.70
N THR A 78 8.96 -4.76 12.36
CA THR A 78 9.39 -5.37 13.60
C THR A 78 10.56 -6.32 13.38
N TYR A 79 10.47 -7.10 12.33
CA TYR A 79 11.54 -8.01 11.99
C TYR A 79 12.83 -7.26 11.69
N ARG A 80 12.74 -6.20 10.92
CA ARG A 80 13.91 -5.40 10.60
C ARG A 80 14.55 -4.83 11.84
N LYS A 81 13.72 -4.41 12.77
CA LYS A 81 14.21 -3.88 14.02
C LYS A 81 15.00 -4.92 14.81
N LEU A 82 14.50 -6.14 14.83
CA LEU A 82 15.19 -7.23 15.50
C LEU A 82 16.53 -7.52 14.84
N VAL A 83 16.55 -7.57 13.54
CA VAL A 83 17.79 -7.82 12.80
C VAL A 83 18.82 -6.74 13.11
N LYS A 84 18.35 -5.51 13.12
CA LYS A 84 19.23 -4.40 13.43
C LYS A 84 19.82 -4.52 14.83
N ASN A 85 19.02 -4.96 15.76
CA ASN A 85 19.49 -5.10 17.14
C ASN A 85 20.51 -6.23 17.28
N LEU A 86 20.41 -7.24 16.45
CA LEU A 86 21.34 -8.34 16.48
C LEU A 86 22.70 -7.98 15.91
N MET A 87 22.74 -6.92 15.17
CA MET A 87 23.98 -6.47 14.59
C MET A 87 24.65 -5.45 15.45
#